data_d4a5ed5938088b6bfcd2cd0ac2f4c0db
#
_entry.id   d4a5ed5938088b6bfcd2cd0ac2f4c0db
#
_cell.length_a   1.000
_cell.length_b   1.000
_cell.length_c   1.000
_cell.angle_alpha   90.00
_cell.angle_beta   90.00
_cell.angle_gamma   90.00
#
_symmetry.space_group_name_H-M   'P 1'
#
loop_
_entity.id
_entity.type
_entity.pdbx_description
1 polymer ?
#
loop_
_entity_poly.entity_id
_entity_poly.type
_entity_poly.pdbx_seq_one_letter_code
_entity_poly.pdbx_strand_id
1 'polypeptide(L)'
;SAMETGAAVVAMRDADGEPPRLLLFIDADLGDTAVNTAPLVLPVFAGKADLAIAVLPPQPGAGGHGLVLGLARKAIHAASGWTPKAPLSGQRCITREAFEAATPLARGWGVETGMTLDLLEQGFAVVEVPCELKHRPSGSDLRGYLHRAAQYRDIAYAIAVRRMRRYPTQPDGD
;
A
#
# COMPACT_ATOMS: atom_id res chain seq x y z
N SER A 1 11.79 7.15 3.52
CA SER A 1 10.42 7.70 3.50
C SER A 1 9.92 7.92 4.92
N ALA A 2 8.81 8.69 5.09
CA ALA A 2 8.20 8.88 6.41
C ALA A 2 7.78 7.56 7.05
N MET A 3 7.27 6.62 6.26
CA MET A 3 6.91 5.27 6.72
C MET A 3 8.12 4.49 7.26
N GLU A 4 9.24 4.50 6.54
CA GLU A 4 10.48 3.83 6.98
C GLU A 4 11.03 4.45 8.26
N THR A 5 11.03 5.79 8.35
CA THR A 5 11.46 6.49 9.57
C THR A 5 10.55 6.13 10.75
N GLY A 6 9.23 6.14 10.56
CA GLY A 6 8.26 5.75 11.59
C GLY A 6 8.45 4.31 12.05
N ALA A 7 8.63 3.38 11.10
CA ALA A 7 8.89 1.98 11.40
C ALA A 7 10.19 1.79 12.21
N ALA A 8 11.26 2.51 11.84
CA ALA A 8 12.53 2.47 12.59
C ALA A 8 12.36 2.96 14.04
N VAL A 9 11.60 4.05 14.26
CA VAL A 9 11.31 4.56 15.61
C VAL A 9 10.51 3.55 16.43
N VAL A 10 9.54 2.86 15.81
CA VAL A 10 8.79 1.80 16.49
C VAL A 10 9.70 0.62 16.84
N ALA A 11 10.62 0.23 15.94
CA ALA A 11 11.58 -0.84 16.16
C ALA A 11 12.48 -0.56 17.40
N MET A 12 12.91 0.68 17.57
CA MET A 12 13.72 1.08 18.73
C MET A 12 12.97 0.93 20.08
N ARG A 13 11.66 0.75 20.06
CA ARG A 13 10.80 0.59 21.25
C ARG A 13 10.33 -0.84 21.45
N ASP A 14 10.70 -1.77 20.56
CA ASP A 14 10.42 -3.18 20.78
C ASP A 14 11.28 -3.69 21.95
N ALA A 15 10.67 -4.48 22.83
CA ALA A 15 11.37 -5.06 23.97
C ALA A 15 12.07 -6.36 23.57
N ASP A 16 13.22 -6.63 24.15
CA ASP A 16 13.95 -7.87 23.93
C ASP A 16 13.12 -9.09 24.34
N GLY A 17 13.02 -10.07 23.46
CA GLY A 17 12.26 -11.30 23.68
C GLY A 17 10.75 -11.20 23.42
N GLU A 18 10.23 -10.01 23.10
CA GLU A 18 8.82 -9.84 22.72
C GLU A 18 8.66 -9.83 21.19
N PRO A 19 7.50 -10.27 20.67
CA PRO A 19 7.22 -10.18 19.24
C PRO A 19 7.28 -8.72 18.76
N PRO A 20 7.83 -8.45 17.57
CA PRO A 20 7.83 -7.11 17.00
C PRO A 20 6.43 -6.54 16.88
N ARG A 21 6.27 -5.24 17.17
CA ARG A 21 4.99 -4.55 17.02
C ARG A 21 4.53 -4.55 15.56
N LEU A 22 3.24 -4.73 15.35
CA LEU A 22 2.61 -4.48 14.07
C LEU A 22 2.69 -2.98 13.73
N LEU A 23 2.75 -2.67 12.44
CA LEU A 23 2.73 -1.29 11.94
C LEU A 23 1.35 -0.99 11.37
N LEU A 24 0.69 0.03 11.92
CA LEU A 24 -0.58 0.55 11.39
C LEU A 24 -0.33 1.93 10.80
N PHE A 25 -0.46 2.03 9.48
CA PHE A 25 -0.40 3.29 8.73
C PHE A 25 -1.81 3.80 8.49
N ILE A 26 -2.04 5.07 8.82
CA ILE A 26 -3.33 5.75 8.63
C ILE A 26 -3.10 7.19 8.16
N ASP A 27 -4.00 7.70 7.33
CA ASP A 27 -3.96 9.10 6.90
C ASP A 27 -4.44 10.03 8.02
N ALA A 28 -3.83 11.21 8.10
CA ALA A 28 -4.11 12.17 9.18
C ALA A 28 -5.47 12.89 9.03
N ASP A 29 -6.14 12.75 7.89
CA ASP A 29 -7.41 13.43 7.57
C ASP A 29 -8.67 12.59 7.82
N LEU A 30 -8.54 11.45 8.48
CA LEU A 30 -9.66 10.55 8.83
C LEU A 30 -10.56 11.11 9.96
N GLY A 31 -10.09 12.10 10.71
CA GLY A 31 -10.83 12.68 11.84
C GLY A 31 -11.31 11.61 12.82
N ASP A 32 -12.54 11.74 13.30
CA ASP A 32 -13.14 10.81 14.28
C ASP A 32 -13.32 9.39 13.76
N THR A 33 -13.27 9.18 12.42
CA THR A 33 -13.38 7.84 11.84
C THR A 33 -12.11 7.02 11.96
N ALA A 34 -11.00 7.61 12.39
CA ALA A 34 -9.72 6.90 12.57
C ALA A 34 -9.82 5.68 13.50
N VAL A 35 -10.74 5.69 14.48
CA VAL A 35 -11.00 4.54 15.38
C VAL A 35 -11.51 3.31 14.61
N ASN A 36 -12.12 3.50 13.45
CA ASN A 36 -12.64 2.43 12.60
C ASN A 36 -11.55 1.71 11.80
N THR A 37 -10.27 2.01 12.03
CA THR A 37 -9.13 1.25 11.50
C THR A 37 -8.85 -0.02 12.30
N ALA A 38 -9.41 -0.19 13.49
CA ALA A 38 -9.20 -1.37 14.34
C ALA A 38 -9.42 -2.72 13.61
N PRO A 39 -10.40 -2.89 12.70
CA PRO A 39 -10.57 -4.11 11.93
C PRO A 39 -9.35 -4.53 11.10
N LEU A 40 -8.48 -3.59 10.69
CA LEU A 40 -7.24 -3.89 9.96
C LEU A 40 -6.24 -4.70 10.79
N VAL A 41 -6.23 -4.48 12.09
CA VAL A 41 -5.28 -5.13 13.00
C VAL A 41 -5.62 -6.60 13.18
N LEU A 42 -6.90 -6.96 13.19
CA LEU A 42 -7.37 -8.30 13.55
C LEU A 42 -6.77 -9.43 12.70
N PRO A 43 -6.81 -9.39 11.34
CA PRO A 43 -6.26 -10.48 10.53
C PRO A 43 -4.75 -10.59 10.66
N VAL A 44 -4.04 -9.48 10.85
CA VAL A 44 -2.58 -9.47 10.99
C VAL A 44 -2.18 -9.97 12.37
N PHE A 45 -2.84 -9.51 13.42
CA PHE A 45 -2.60 -9.97 14.80
C PHE A 45 -2.90 -11.47 14.99
N ALA A 46 -3.92 -11.97 14.29
CA ALA A 46 -4.29 -13.38 14.31
C ALA A 46 -3.39 -14.27 13.42
N GLY A 47 -2.37 -13.73 12.76
CA GLY A 47 -1.47 -14.47 11.86
C GLY A 47 -2.16 -15.00 10.59
N LYS A 48 -3.31 -14.42 10.21
CA LYS A 48 -4.07 -14.81 9.00
C LYS A 48 -3.64 -14.03 7.76
N ALA A 49 -2.94 -12.92 7.95
CA ALA A 49 -2.40 -12.08 6.90
C ALA A 49 -1.14 -11.37 7.38
N ASP A 50 -0.27 -11.03 6.45
CA ASP A 50 0.92 -10.23 6.70
C ASP A 50 0.66 -8.74 6.40
N LEU A 51 -0.25 -8.47 5.48
CA LEU A 51 -0.72 -7.13 5.12
C LEU A 51 -2.25 -7.11 5.03
N ALA A 52 -2.90 -6.22 5.79
CA ALA A 52 -4.30 -5.85 5.67
C ALA A 52 -4.44 -4.46 5.06
N ILE A 53 -5.27 -4.32 4.03
CA ILE A 53 -5.53 -3.09 3.29
C ILE A 53 -6.99 -2.68 3.51
N ALA A 54 -7.26 -1.43 3.91
CA ALA A 54 -8.61 -0.94 4.09
C ALA A 54 -9.33 -0.74 2.75
N VAL A 55 -10.54 -1.28 2.66
CA VAL A 55 -11.51 -0.93 1.61
C VAL A 55 -12.52 0.03 2.21
N LEU A 56 -12.48 1.27 1.74
CA LEU A 56 -13.38 2.32 2.19
C LEU A 56 -14.72 2.25 1.44
N PRO A 57 -15.82 2.69 2.07
CA PRO A 57 -17.08 2.85 1.37
C PRO A 57 -16.96 3.90 0.25
N PRO A 58 -17.82 3.86 -0.78
CA PRO A 58 -17.83 4.85 -1.84
C PRO A 58 -17.90 6.28 -1.26
N GLN A 59 -16.95 7.14 -1.64
CA GLN A 59 -16.91 8.53 -1.18
C GLN A 59 -17.53 9.46 -2.24
N PRO A 60 -18.40 10.40 -1.88
CA PRO A 60 -18.89 11.43 -2.80
C PRO A 60 -17.70 12.23 -3.35
N GLY A 61 -17.61 12.42 -4.68
CA GLY A 61 -16.52 13.17 -5.31
C GLY A 61 -15.24 12.39 -5.57
N ALA A 62 -15.15 11.11 -5.23
CA ALA A 62 -13.98 10.24 -5.52
C ALA A 62 -13.82 9.89 -7.02
N GLY A 63 -14.59 10.51 -7.92
CA GLY A 63 -14.48 10.34 -9.38
C GLY A 63 -13.16 10.92 -9.91
N GLY A 64 -12.40 10.14 -10.67
CA GLY A 64 -11.17 10.59 -11.35
C GLY A 64 -9.94 9.70 -11.16
N HIS A 65 -10.00 8.71 -10.30
CA HIS A 65 -8.91 7.78 -10.07
C HIS A 65 -8.94 6.55 -10.99
N GLY A 66 -9.89 6.45 -11.93
CA GLY A 66 -10.13 5.25 -12.74
C GLY A 66 -8.91 4.74 -13.50
N LEU A 67 -8.11 5.63 -14.12
CA LEU A 67 -6.91 5.24 -14.86
C LEU A 67 -5.80 4.75 -13.92
N VAL A 68 -5.55 5.47 -12.83
CA VAL A 68 -4.53 5.14 -11.84
C VAL A 68 -4.88 3.84 -11.12
N LEU A 69 -6.13 3.73 -10.69
CA LEU A 69 -6.68 2.53 -10.05
C LEU A 69 -6.62 1.31 -10.99
N GLY A 70 -7.00 1.51 -12.27
CA GLY A 70 -6.92 0.47 -13.30
C GLY A 70 -5.50 -0.01 -13.57
N LEU A 71 -4.53 0.91 -13.59
CA LEU A 71 -3.11 0.57 -13.75
C LEU A 71 -2.62 -0.31 -12.59
N ALA A 72 -2.87 0.09 -11.35
CA ALA A 72 -2.47 -0.65 -10.16
C ALA A 72 -3.13 -2.04 -10.13
N ARG A 73 -4.45 -2.12 -10.37
CA ARG A 73 -5.18 -3.39 -10.42
C ARG A 73 -4.63 -4.36 -11.47
N LYS A 74 -4.40 -3.85 -12.69
CA LYS A 74 -3.83 -4.67 -13.78
C LYS A 74 -2.45 -5.21 -13.44
N ALA A 75 -1.60 -4.39 -12.82
CA ALA A 75 -0.26 -4.80 -12.44
C ALA A 75 -0.29 -5.88 -11.35
N ILE A 76 -1.12 -5.70 -10.32
CA ILE A 76 -1.26 -6.67 -9.23
C ILE A 76 -1.88 -7.96 -9.74
N HIS A 77 -2.92 -7.88 -10.58
CA HIS A 77 -3.53 -9.06 -11.19
C HIS A 77 -2.54 -9.86 -12.04
N ALA A 78 -1.76 -9.17 -12.88
CA ALA A 78 -0.74 -9.82 -13.70
C ALA A 78 0.38 -10.48 -12.87
N ALA A 79 0.60 -9.99 -11.66
CA ALA A 79 1.62 -10.49 -10.74
C ALA A 79 1.17 -11.70 -9.92
N SER A 80 -0.10 -11.76 -9.52
CA SER A 80 -0.61 -12.69 -8.52
C SER A 80 -1.93 -13.39 -8.89
N GLY A 81 -2.58 -12.99 -9.97
CA GLY A 81 -3.95 -13.43 -10.31
C GLY A 81 -5.05 -12.76 -9.48
N TRP A 82 -4.70 -12.02 -8.42
CA TRP A 82 -5.66 -11.32 -7.56
C TRP A 82 -5.98 -9.91 -8.07
N THR A 83 -7.26 -9.53 -8.03
CA THR A 83 -7.70 -8.17 -8.40
C THR A 83 -8.17 -7.42 -7.16
N PRO A 84 -7.36 -6.50 -6.61
CA PRO A 84 -7.72 -5.76 -5.40
C PRO A 84 -8.82 -4.71 -5.67
N LYS A 85 -9.64 -4.45 -4.65
CA LYS A 85 -10.64 -3.37 -4.66
C LYS A 85 -10.00 -2.01 -4.40
N ALA A 86 -9.04 -1.95 -3.46
CA ALA A 86 -8.44 -0.72 -2.94
C ALA A 86 -6.89 -0.74 -2.99
N PRO A 87 -6.22 -0.97 -4.14
CA PRO A 87 -4.76 -1.10 -4.23
C PRO A 87 -4.01 0.19 -3.86
N LEU A 88 -4.70 1.33 -3.85
CA LEU A 88 -4.14 2.66 -3.57
C LEU A 88 -4.45 3.14 -2.14
N SER A 89 -5.11 2.32 -1.32
CA SER A 89 -5.42 2.69 0.07
C SER A 89 -4.14 2.85 0.89
N GLY A 90 -3.98 3.99 1.55
CA GLY A 90 -2.89 4.27 2.48
C GLY A 90 -3.11 3.65 3.87
N GLN A 91 -4.35 3.28 4.21
CA GLN A 91 -4.70 2.68 5.49
C GLN A 91 -4.36 1.19 5.45
N ARG A 92 -3.29 0.82 6.15
CA ARG A 92 -2.71 -0.52 6.11
C ARG A 92 -2.20 -0.96 7.48
N CYS A 93 -2.44 -2.21 7.82
CA CYS A 93 -1.75 -2.88 8.92
C CYS A 93 -0.84 -3.97 8.36
N ILE A 94 0.40 -4.03 8.84
CA ILE A 94 1.43 -4.92 8.29
C ILE A 94 2.31 -5.49 9.41
N THR A 95 2.76 -6.73 9.24
CA THR A 95 3.79 -7.31 10.12
C THR A 95 5.13 -6.60 9.92
N ARG A 96 6.00 -6.64 10.91
CA ARG A 96 7.35 -6.09 10.80
C ARG A 96 8.14 -6.79 9.69
N GLU A 97 8.09 -8.11 9.63
CA GLU A 97 8.77 -8.92 8.65
C GLU A 97 8.36 -8.55 7.22
N ALA A 98 7.05 -8.45 6.96
CA ALA A 98 6.54 -8.05 5.65
C ALA A 98 6.96 -6.61 5.28
N PHE A 99 6.96 -5.67 6.24
CA PHE A 99 7.41 -4.31 6.00
C PHE A 99 8.89 -4.26 5.61
N GLU A 100 9.74 -4.99 6.31
CA GLU A 100 11.16 -5.09 6.03
C GLU A 100 11.42 -5.74 4.66
N ALA A 101 10.68 -6.80 4.32
CA ALA A 101 10.74 -7.46 3.02
C ALA A 101 10.33 -6.55 1.84
N ALA A 102 9.43 -5.59 2.08
CA ALA A 102 9.03 -4.59 1.08
C ALA A 102 9.98 -3.38 0.99
N THR A 103 10.98 -3.28 1.87
CA THR A 103 11.95 -2.18 1.91
C THR A 103 13.14 -2.46 0.99
N PRO A 104 13.65 -1.46 0.22
CA PRO A 104 13.25 -0.04 0.22
C PRO A 104 11.92 0.21 -0.50
N LEU A 105 11.08 1.02 0.13
CA LEU A 105 9.77 1.35 -0.42
C LEU A 105 9.87 2.15 -1.73
N ALA A 106 8.88 1.99 -2.60
CA ALA A 106 8.75 2.83 -3.78
C ALA A 106 8.58 4.30 -3.39
N ARG A 107 8.94 5.22 -4.28
CA ARG A 107 8.83 6.65 -4.02
C ARG A 107 7.44 7.19 -4.35
N GLY A 108 7.08 8.29 -3.69
CA GLY A 108 5.87 9.04 -3.96
C GLY A 108 4.61 8.17 -3.90
N TRP A 109 3.72 8.33 -4.86
CA TRP A 109 2.44 7.61 -4.96
C TRP A 109 2.56 6.15 -5.40
N GLY A 110 3.75 5.66 -5.61
CA GLY A 110 4.01 4.25 -5.94
C GLY A 110 4.13 3.34 -4.73
N VAL A 111 4.15 3.88 -3.51
CA VAL A 111 4.42 3.12 -2.28
C VAL A 111 3.43 1.99 -2.10
N GLU A 112 2.13 2.28 -2.15
CA GLU A 112 1.07 1.32 -1.86
C GLU A 112 1.04 0.17 -2.87
N THR A 113 1.11 0.52 -4.16
CA THR A 113 1.13 -0.47 -5.24
C THR A 113 2.43 -1.27 -5.21
N GLY A 114 3.55 -0.60 -5.00
CA GLY A 114 4.86 -1.23 -4.93
C GLY A 114 4.96 -2.22 -3.78
N MET A 115 4.61 -1.82 -2.56
CA MET A 115 4.58 -2.69 -1.39
C MET A 115 3.71 -3.93 -1.64
N THR A 116 2.51 -3.74 -2.18
CA THR A 116 1.61 -4.87 -2.48
C THR A 116 2.23 -5.85 -3.47
N LEU A 117 2.88 -5.35 -4.53
CA LEU A 117 3.58 -6.19 -5.51
C LEU A 117 4.75 -6.95 -4.90
N ASP A 118 5.60 -6.25 -4.13
CA ASP A 118 6.78 -6.86 -3.49
C ASP A 118 6.38 -7.99 -2.54
N LEU A 119 5.32 -7.80 -1.76
CA LEU A 119 4.85 -8.79 -0.80
C LEU A 119 4.22 -10.02 -1.49
N LEU A 120 3.36 -9.79 -2.48
CA LEU A 120 2.76 -10.89 -3.24
C LEU A 120 3.80 -11.71 -4.00
N GLU A 121 4.85 -11.07 -4.53
CA GLU A 121 5.97 -11.75 -5.18
C GLU A 121 6.76 -12.64 -4.23
N GLN A 122 6.86 -12.25 -2.98
CA GLN A 122 7.57 -12.99 -1.93
C GLN A 122 6.69 -13.99 -1.19
N GLY A 123 5.41 -14.12 -1.58
CA GLY A 123 4.50 -15.11 -1.01
C GLY A 123 3.83 -14.69 0.29
N PHE A 124 3.92 -13.42 0.70
CA PHE A 124 3.21 -12.91 1.87
C PHE A 124 1.69 -12.88 1.65
N ALA A 125 0.94 -13.13 2.72
CA ALA A 125 -0.51 -13.12 2.70
C ALA A 125 -1.06 -11.68 2.77
N VAL A 126 -1.78 -11.26 1.72
CA VAL A 126 -2.39 -9.94 1.62
C VAL A 126 -3.91 -10.06 1.60
N VAL A 127 -4.59 -9.29 2.44
CA VAL A 127 -6.06 -9.26 2.52
C VAL A 127 -6.60 -7.84 2.44
N GLU A 128 -7.85 -7.72 1.95
CA GLU A 128 -8.61 -6.48 2.02
C GLU A 128 -9.68 -6.56 3.09
N VAL A 129 -9.81 -5.50 3.90
CA VAL A 129 -10.74 -5.41 5.02
C VAL A 129 -11.66 -4.20 4.84
N PRO A 130 -12.98 -4.37 4.81
CA PRO A 130 -13.92 -3.25 4.83
C PRO A 130 -13.74 -2.42 6.10
N CYS A 131 -13.59 -1.10 5.94
CA CYS A 131 -13.45 -0.15 7.05
C CYS A 131 -14.33 1.07 6.81
N GLU A 132 -15.13 1.46 7.80
CA GLU A 132 -16.01 2.63 7.76
C GLU A 132 -15.22 3.93 7.99
N LEU A 133 -14.39 4.28 7.01
CA LEU A 133 -13.50 5.44 7.07
C LEU A 133 -13.99 6.52 6.11
N LYS A 134 -13.82 7.78 6.49
CA LYS A 134 -14.17 8.95 5.68
C LYS A 134 -12.98 9.90 5.62
N HIS A 135 -12.55 10.22 4.41
CA HIS A 135 -11.60 11.31 4.17
C HIS A 135 -12.32 12.66 4.18
N ARG A 136 -11.59 13.70 4.56
CA ARG A 136 -12.07 15.07 4.40
C ARG A 136 -12.22 15.35 2.89
N PRO A 137 -13.35 15.93 2.41
CA PRO A 137 -13.53 16.24 1.00
C PRO A 137 -12.39 17.12 0.48
N SER A 138 -11.66 16.68 -0.53
CA SER A 138 -10.65 17.48 -1.22
C SER A 138 -11.29 18.16 -2.43
N GLY A 139 -11.03 19.48 -2.61
CA GLY A 139 -11.56 20.26 -3.72
C GLY A 139 -11.07 19.78 -5.09
N SER A 140 -11.90 19.97 -6.12
CA SER A 140 -11.60 19.64 -7.53
C SER A 140 -11.00 20.85 -8.24
N ASP A 141 -9.66 21.00 -8.19
CA ASP A 141 -8.95 22.10 -8.83
C ASP A 141 -7.98 21.63 -9.93
N LEU A 142 -7.47 22.59 -10.73
CA LEU A 142 -6.38 22.38 -11.70
C LEU A 142 -5.18 21.63 -11.08
N ARG A 143 -4.92 21.86 -9.79
CA ARG A 143 -3.95 21.11 -8.97
C ARG A 143 -4.27 19.60 -8.97
N GLY A 144 -5.52 19.22 -9.04
CA GLY A 144 -5.95 17.82 -9.10
C GLY A 144 -5.50 17.09 -10.38
N TYR A 145 -5.36 17.78 -11.53
CA TYR A 145 -4.85 17.15 -12.75
C TYR A 145 -3.35 16.88 -12.68
N LEU A 146 -2.57 17.85 -12.21
CA LEU A 146 -1.12 17.71 -12.01
C LEU A 146 -0.84 16.63 -10.96
N HIS A 147 -1.62 16.58 -9.91
CA HIS A 147 -1.56 15.57 -8.86
C HIS A 147 -1.81 14.16 -9.42
N ARG A 148 -2.86 13.99 -10.24
CA ARG A 148 -3.17 12.69 -10.87
C ARG A 148 -2.11 12.25 -11.87
N ALA A 149 -1.52 13.17 -12.63
CA ALA A 149 -0.41 12.86 -13.53
C ALA A 149 0.83 12.38 -12.77
N ALA A 150 1.14 13.03 -11.64
CA ALA A 150 2.22 12.60 -10.75
C ALA A 150 1.94 11.21 -10.15
N GLN A 151 0.72 10.96 -9.68
CA GLN A 151 0.32 9.65 -9.18
C GLN A 151 0.50 8.56 -10.25
N TYR A 152 0.01 8.80 -11.47
CA TYR A 152 0.14 7.85 -12.57
C TYR A 152 1.62 7.55 -12.88
N ARG A 153 2.44 8.58 -12.98
CA ARG A 153 3.88 8.45 -13.23
C ARG A 153 4.57 7.62 -12.16
N ASP A 154 4.33 7.93 -10.90
CA ASP A 154 5.01 7.27 -9.77
C ASP A 154 4.60 5.79 -9.66
N ILE A 155 3.32 5.48 -9.87
CA ILE A 155 2.82 4.11 -9.89
C ILE A 155 3.36 3.35 -11.10
N ALA A 156 3.34 3.97 -12.30
CA ALA A 156 3.89 3.35 -13.50
C ALA A 156 5.39 3.04 -13.34
N TYR A 157 6.14 3.96 -12.74
CA TYR A 157 7.56 3.77 -12.42
C TYR A 157 7.77 2.63 -11.41
N ALA A 158 6.99 2.60 -10.33
CA ALA A 158 7.06 1.54 -9.33
C ALA A 158 6.80 0.14 -9.94
N ILE A 159 5.83 0.04 -10.86
CA ILE A 159 5.50 -1.18 -11.59
C ILE A 159 6.63 -1.57 -12.55
N ALA A 160 7.16 -0.60 -13.31
CA ALA A 160 8.21 -0.85 -14.32
C ALA A 160 9.48 -1.40 -13.67
N VAL A 161 9.93 -0.78 -12.56
CA VAL A 161 11.12 -1.24 -11.80
C VAL A 161 10.94 -2.69 -11.34
N ARG A 162 9.75 -3.06 -10.85
CA ARG A 162 9.48 -4.42 -10.37
C ARG A 162 9.41 -5.43 -11.51
N ARG A 163 8.83 -5.06 -12.64
CA ARG A 163 8.85 -5.91 -13.84
C ARG A 163 10.27 -6.19 -14.32
N MET A 164 11.14 -5.19 -14.33
CA MET A 164 12.55 -5.37 -14.72
C MET A 164 13.31 -6.30 -13.77
N ARG A 165 12.97 -6.28 -12.48
CA ARG A 165 13.57 -7.23 -11.50
C ARG A 165 13.13 -8.67 -11.74
N ARG A 166 11.88 -8.88 -12.19
CA ARG A 166 11.34 -10.22 -12.52
C ARG A 166 11.97 -10.82 -13.78
N TYR A 167 12.25 -9.97 -14.77
CA TYR A 167 12.82 -10.37 -16.05
C TYR A 167 14.11 -9.59 -16.28
N PRO A 168 15.22 -9.94 -15.57
CA PRO A 168 16.51 -9.36 -15.89
C PRO A 168 16.77 -9.69 -17.36
N THR A 169 17.02 -8.66 -18.18
CA THR A 169 17.45 -8.83 -19.56
C THR A 169 18.68 -9.73 -19.52
N GLN A 170 18.58 -10.93 -20.11
CA GLN A 170 19.78 -11.71 -20.36
C GLN A 170 20.73 -10.82 -21.20
N PRO A 171 21.99 -10.65 -20.80
CA PRO A 171 22.95 -10.01 -21.69
C PRO A 171 22.97 -10.87 -22.95
N ASP A 172 22.78 -10.21 -24.10
CA ASP A 172 22.92 -10.85 -25.41
C ASP A 172 24.25 -11.58 -25.39
N GLY A 173 24.20 -12.92 -25.49
CA GLY A 173 25.36 -13.73 -25.53
C GLY A 173 26.14 -13.45 -26.82
N ASP A 174 27.38 -13.01 -26.68
CA ASP A 174 28.39 -13.03 -27.75
C ASP A 174 28.70 -14.47 -28.17
#